data_df510c0b055fb14378eaaa5babb3df75
#
_entry.id   df510c0b055fb14378eaaa5babb3df75
#
_cell.length_a   1.000
_cell.length_b   1.000
_cell.length_c   1.000
_cell.angle_alpha   90.00
_cell.angle_beta   90.00
_cell.angle_gamma   90.00
#
_symmetry.space_group_name_H-M   'P 1'
#
loop_
_entity.id
_entity.type
_entity.pdbx_description
1 polymer ?
#
loop_
_entity_poly.entity_id
_entity_poly.type
_entity_poly.pdbx_seq_one_letter_code
_entity_poly.pdbx_strand_id
1 'polypeptide(L)'
;MNHPLVLKSARILGHESRQAETPTAGIQKLYQTILQRDPTQTELDEILEFLKTDQIKPEPETIRPEWEYGFASYDLKTKTVSDFQPLPHWDGKQYQGGDRLPDPKIGWVFLDQTGGHPGNDLDHVAVIRWRAPEDITVSLTGTLKHELPQGNGIRGRVLVNNQLAIGPWTLHQ
;
A
#
# COMPACT_ATOMS: atom_id res chain seq x y z
N MET A 1 6.97 -19.24 8.58
CA MET A 1 7.00 -17.98 7.77
C MET A 1 5.65 -17.81 7.13
N ASN A 2 4.88 -16.78 7.51
CA ASN A 2 3.54 -16.59 6.96
C ASN A 2 3.63 -15.84 5.62
N HIS A 3 3.24 -16.50 4.54
CA HIS A 3 3.24 -15.90 3.21
C HIS A 3 2.29 -14.68 3.17
N PRO A 4 2.65 -13.54 2.54
CA PRO A 4 1.83 -12.32 2.52
C PRO A 4 0.38 -12.53 2.04
N LEU A 5 0.17 -13.44 1.07
CA LEU A 5 -1.16 -13.82 0.60
C LEU A 5 -2.01 -14.48 1.69
N VAL A 6 -1.41 -15.35 2.51
CA VAL A 6 -2.12 -16.02 3.62
C VAL A 6 -2.58 -14.99 4.65
N LEU A 7 -1.71 -14.04 4.99
CA LEU A 7 -2.04 -12.98 5.94
C LEU A 7 -3.14 -12.04 5.38
N LYS A 8 -3.08 -11.70 4.09
CA LYS A 8 -4.10 -10.89 3.44
C LYS A 8 -5.46 -11.60 3.43
N SER A 9 -5.48 -12.87 3.05
CA SER A 9 -6.70 -13.68 3.04
C SER A 9 -7.28 -13.83 4.44
N ALA A 10 -6.46 -14.12 5.45
CA ALA A 10 -6.89 -14.23 6.83
C ALA A 10 -7.52 -12.92 7.37
N ARG A 11 -7.00 -11.75 6.97
CA ARG A 11 -7.58 -10.44 7.35
C ARG A 11 -8.93 -10.19 6.71
N ILE A 12 -9.07 -10.48 5.41
CA ILE A 12 -10.34 -10.30 4.68
C ILE A 12 -11.39 -11.19 5.33
N LEU A 13 -11.10 -12.46 5.56
CA LEU A 13 -12.00 -13.41 6.18
C LEU A 13 -12.35 -13.02 7.63
N GLY A 14 -11.37 -12.57 8.40
CA GLY A 14 -11.61 -12.07 9.76
C GLY A 14 -12.45 -10.79 9.81
N HIS A 15 -12.32 -9.91 8.83
CA HIS A 15 -13.18 -8.73 8.71
C HIS A 15 -14.61 -9.12 8.34
N GLU A 16 -14.79 -9.97 7.34
CA GLU A 16 -16.11 -10.43 6.91
C GLU A 16 -16.84 -11.21 8.00
N SER A 17 -16.13 -12.03 8.80
CA SER A 17 -16.74 -12.78 9.89
C SER A 17 -17.23 -11.88 11.03
N ARG A 18 -16.54 -10.75 11.28
CA ARG A 18 -16.96 -9.75 12.29
C ARG A 18 -18.19 -8.95 11.89
N GLN A 19 -18.53 -8.92 10.60
CA GLN A 19 -19.75 -8.28 10.10
C GLN A 19 -20.98 -9.20 10.17
N ALA A 20 -20.82 -10.44 10.62
CA ALA A 20 -21.95 -11.35 10.82
C ALA A 20 -22.80 -10.88 12.01
N GLU A 21 -24.12 -11.13 11.96
CA GLU A 21 -25.07 -10.71 12.99
C GLU A 21 -24.76 -11.27 14.40
N THR A 22 -24.10 -12.43 14.45
CA THR A 22 -23.69 -13.07 15.70
C THR A 22 -22.29 -13.65 15.57
N PRO A 23 -21.52 -13.77 16.70
CA PRO A 23 -20.24 -14.44 16.68
C PRO A 23 -20.30 -15.88 16.13
N THR A 24 -21.36 -16.61 16.47
CA THR A 24 -21.60 -17.98 15.97
C THR A 24 -21.72 -18.00 14.44
N ALA A 25 -22.51 -17.11 13.86
CA ALA A 25 -22.66 -17.00 12.41
C ALA A 25 -21.33 -16.66 11.73
N GLY A 26 -20.53 -15.79 12.35
CA GLY A 26 -19.18 -15.46 11.89
C GLY A 26 -18.23 -16.65 11.87
N ILE A 27 -18.24 -17.46 12.94
CA ILE A 27 -17.46 -18.70 13.04
C ILE A 27 -17.89 -19.71 11.98
N GLN A 28 -19.19 -19.94 11.81
CA GLN A 28 -19.73 -20.85 10.81
C GLN A 28 -19.29 -20.46 9.40
N LYS A 29 -19.39 -19.17 9.07
CA LYS A 29 -18.94 -18.63 7.78
C LYS A 29 -17.45 -18.90 7.54
N LEU A 30 -16.60 -18.71 8.55
CA LEU A 30 -15.16 -18.99 8.46
C LEU A 30 -14.92 -20.49 8.21
N TYR A 31 -15.58 -21.39 8.95
CA TYR A 31 -15.45 -22.83 8.77
C TYR A 31 -15.86 -23.28 7.38
N GLN A 32 -17.00 -22.81 6.88
CA GLN A 32 -17.44 -23.11 5.53
C GLN A 32 -16.48 -22.58 4.47
N THR A 33 -15.94 -21.35 4.65
CA THR A 33 -15.04 -20.75 3.67
C THR A 33 -13.66 -21.43 3.64
N ILE A 34 -13.11 -21.78 4.81
CA ILE A 34 -11.73 -22.28 4.92
C ILE A 34 -11.71 -23.82 4.88
N LEU A 35 -12.62 -24.47 5.60
CA LEU A 35 -12.63 -25.92 5.81
C LEU A 35 -13.72 -26.63 5.02
N GLN A 36 -14.60 -25.87 4.34
CA GLN A 36 -15.73 -26.39 3.54
C GLN A 36 -16.67 -27.32 4.31
N ARG A 37 -16.81 -27.08 5.61
CA ARG A 37 -17.72 -27.78 6.51
C ARG A 37 -18.22 -26.86 7.61
N ASP A 38 -19.29 -27.29 8.29
CA ASP A 38 -19.72 -26.63 9.51
C ASP A 38 -18.85 -27.02 10.70
N PRO A 39 -18.67 -26.13 11.70
CA PRO A 39 -18.04 -26.47 12.95
C PRO A 39 -18.92 -27.42 13.76
N THR A 40 -18.32 -28.35 14.50
CA THR A 40 -19.01 -29.11 15.52
C THR A 40 -19.40 -28.24 16.70
N GLN A 41 -20.33 -28.68 17.54
CA GLN A 41 -20.72 -27.95 18.74
C GLN A 41 -19.55 -27.73 19.68
N THR A 42 -18.67 -28.70 19.84
CA THR A 42 -17.44 -28.56 20.66
C THR A 42 -16.52 -27.49 20.13
N GLU A 43 -16.26 -27.43 18.81
CA GLU A 43 -15.44 -26.41 18.19
C GLU A 43 -16.06 -25.00 18.34
N LEU A 44 -17.39 -24.90 18.23
CA LEU A 44 -18.10 -23.65 18.48
C LEU A 44 -17.93 -23.18 19.93
N ASP A 45 -18.11 -24.06 20.90
CA ASP A 45 -18.03 -23.73 22.30
C ASP A 45 -16.61 -23.31 22.70
N GLU A 46 -15.58 -24.03 22.23
CA GLU A 46 -14.17 -23.71 22.44
C GLU A 46 -13.80 -22.33 21.85
N ILE A 47 -14.24 -22.06 20.62
CA ILE A 47 -13.95 -20.75 19.98
C ILE A 47 -14.70 -19.62 20.66
N LEU A 48 -15.96 -19.83 21.04
CA LEU A 48 -16.74 -18.82 21.75
C LEU A 48 -16.16 -18.53 23.14
N GLU A 49 -15.64 -19.54 23.84
CA GLU A 49 -14.95 -19.37 25.12
C GLU A 49 -13.62 -18.63 24.92
N PHE A 50 -12.85 -19.00 23.90
CA PHE A 50 -11.62 -18.28 23.53
C PHE A 50 -11.89 -16.79 23.20
N LEU A 51 -12.99 -16.48 22.50
CA LEU A 51 -13.38 -15.10 22.21
C LEU A 51 -13.84 -14.31 23.44
N LYS A 52 -14.29 -14.98 24.51
CA LYS A 52 -14.64 -14.34 25.79
C LYS A 52 -13.43 -14.07 26.66
N THR A 53 -12.35 -14.82 26.51
CA THR A 53 -11.13 -14.54 27.21
C THR A 53 -10.50 -13.28 26.61
N ASP A 54 -10.20 -12.29 27.44
CA ASP A 54 -9.61 -10.96 27.10
C ASP A 54 -8.21 -11.05 26.41
N GLN A 55 -7.85 -12.26 25.98
CA GLN A 55 -6.59 -12.56 25.28
C GLN A 55 -6.57 -12.09 23.84
N ILE A 56 -7.74 -11.81 23.25
CA ILE A 56 -7.82 -11.03 22.04
C ILE A 56 -8.17 -9.59 22.45
N LYS A 57 -7.29 -8.90 23.12
CA LYS A 57 -7.22 -7.45 22.85
C LYS A 57 -7.08 -7.36 21.33
N PRO A 58 -8.03 -6.71 20.60
CA PRO A 58 -7.73 -6.34 19.24
C PRO A 58 -6.37 -5.66 19.37
N GLU A 59 -5.34 -6.27 18.80
CA GLU A 59 -4.08 -5.55 18.62
C GLU A 59 -4.56 -4.20 18.06
N PRO A 60 -4.27 -3.08 18.74
CA PRO A 60 -4.68 -1.78 18.21
C PRO A 60 -4.29 -1.88 16.76
N GLU A 61 -5.24 -1.60 15.87
CA GLU A 61 -5.03 -1.69 14.43
C GLU A 61 -3.70 -1.02 14.21
N THR A 62 -2.64 -1.82 14.27
CA THR A 62 -1.28 -1.33 14.09
C THR A 62 -1.35 -0.89 12.67
N ILE A 63 -1.54 0.41 12.47
CA ILE A 63 -1.48 1.06 11.18
C ILE A 63 -0.10 0.65 10.69
N ARG A 64 -0.06 -0.51 10.01
CA ARG A 64 1.21 -0.97 9.46
C ARG A 64 1.55 0.06 8.44
N PRO A 65 2.79 0.56 8.48
CA PRO A 65 3.21 1.53 7.51
C PRO A 65 2.95 0.95 6.13
N GLU A 66 1.96 1.48 5.44
CA GLU A 66 1.64 1.02 4.10
C GLU A 66 2.40 1.89 3.11
N TRP A 67 3.17 1.22 2.29
CA TRP A 67 3.76 1.84 1.12
C TRP A 67 2.69 1.96 0.04
N GLU A 68 2.52 3.15 -0.46
CA GLU A 68 1.61 3.45 -1.55
C GLU A 68 2.43 3.90 -2.76
N TYR A 69 2.11 3.35 -3.90
CA TYR A 69 2.73 3.64 -5.19
C TYR A 69 1.72 4.39 -6.05
N GLY A 70 2.05 5.58 -6.47
CA GLY A 70 1.08 6.43 -7.14
C GLY A 70 1.71 7.55 -7.95
N PHE A 71 0.88 8.48 -8.35
CA PHE A 71 1.27 9.74 -8.98
C PHE A 71 0.55 10.91 -8.32
N ALA A 72 1.04 12.12 -8.57
CA ALA A 72 0.52 13.32 -7.94
C ALA A 72 0.89 14.57 -8.76
N SER A 73 0.30 15.71 -8.43
CA SER A 73 0.71 17.01 -8.94
C SER A 73 1.76 17.63 -8.02
N TYR A 74 2.78 18.25 -8.58
CA TYR A 74 3.82 18.98 -7.84
C TYR A 74 3.85 20.46 -8.22
N ASP A 75 3.63 21.34 -7.26
CA ASP A 75 3.74 22.78 -7.45
C ASP A 75 5.17 23.27 -7.15
N LEU A 76 5.81 23.87 -8.16
CA LEU A 76 7.17 24.42 -8.05
C LEU A 76 7.25 25.66 -7.15
N LYS A 77 6.18 26.44 -7.02
CA LYS A 77 6.16 27.68 -6.24
C LYS A 77 6.00 27.42 -4.76
N THR A 78 5.00 26.60 -4.43
CA THR A 78 4.72 26.22 -3.05
C THR A 78 5.59 25.07 -2.56
N LYS A 79 6.23 24.33 -3.49
CA LYS A 79 7.05 23.13 -3.24
C LYS A 79 6.25 22.04 -2.51
N THR A 80 5.01 21.87 -2.93
CA THR A 80 4.07 20.89 -2.35
C THR A 80 3.62 19.86 -3.36
N VAL A 81 3.19 18.72 -2.85
CA VAL A 81 2.48 17.68 -3.60
C VAL A 81 1.01 17.73 -3.22
N SER A 82 0.14 17.62 -4.21
CA SER A 82 -1.31 17.48 -4.07
C SER A 82 -1.86 16.35 -4.95
N ASP A 83 -3.13 16.02 -4.75
CA ASP A 83 -3.90 15.13 -5.62
C ASP A 83 -3.26 13.75 -5.84
N PHE A 84 -2.66 13.19 -4.80
CA PHE A 84 -2.11 11.84 -4.88
C PHE A 84 -3.18 10.81 -5.24
N GLN A 85 -2.90 10.05 -6.30
CA GLN A 85 -3.71 8.94 -6.77
C GLN A 85 -2.86 7.67 -6.83
N PRO A 86 -3.33 6.55 -6.27
CA PRO A 86 -2.62 5.28 -6.39
C PRO A 86 -2.65 4.78 -7.83
N LEU A 87 -1.58 4.10 -8.26
CA LEU A 87 -1.54 3.37 -9.51
C LEU A 87 -2.35 2.07 -9.35
N PRO A 88 -3.47 1.93 -10.08
CA PRO A 88 -4.44 0.87 -9.81
C PRO A 88 -4.07 -0.50 -10.37
N HIS A 89 -3.18 -0.54 -11.37
CA HIS A 89 -2.89 -1.75 -12.10
C HIS A 89 -1.51 -2.30 -11.74
N TRP A 90 -1.46 -3.57 -11.31
CA TRP A 90 -0.24 -4.35 -11.11
C TRP A 90 -0.11 -5.39 -12.21
N ASP A 91 0.93 -5.31 -13.02
CA ASP A 91 1.16 -6.21 -14.17
C ASP A 91 1.99 -7.46 -13.82
N GLY A 92 2.34 -7.65 -12.55
CA GLY A 92 3.21 -8.70 -12.05
C GLY A 92 4.64 -8.24 -11.74
N LYS A 93 5.03 -7.03 -12.18
CA LYS A 93 6.35 -6.44 -11.97
C LYS A 93 6.30 -5.01 -11.44
N GLN A 94 5.34 -4.22 -11.91
CA GLN A 94 5.23 -2.80 -11.61
C GLN A 94 3.78 -2.35 -11.44
N TYR A 95 3.60 -1.26 -10.73
CA TYR A 95 2.34 -0.53 -10.66
C TYR A 95 2.28 0.50 -11.78
N GLN A 96 1.14 0.60 -12.49
CA GLN A 96 0.92 1.51 -13.62
C GLN A 96 -0.55 1.93 -13.71
N GLY A 97 -0.88 2.83 -14.64
CA GLY A 97 -2.24 3.38 -14.78
C GLY A 97 -3.27 2.37 -15.28
N GLY A 98 -2.89 1.53 -16.21
CA GLY A 98 -3.77 0.54 -16.86
C GLY A 98 -3.00 -0.69 -17.31
N ASP A 99 -3.60 -1.47 -18.19
CA ASP A 99 -3.06 -2.74 -18.68
C ASP A 99 -1.88 -2.59 -19.68
N ARG A 100 -1.60 -1.36 -20.10
CA ARG A 100 -0.53 -1.06 -21.07
C ARG A 100 0.15 0.28 -20.80
N LEU A 101 1.39 0.41 -21.27
CA LEU A 101 2.12 1.68 -21.33
C LEU A 101 2.36 2.08 -22.81
N PRO A 102 2.29 3.38 -23.13
CA PRO A 102 1.86 4.46 -22.24
C PRO A 102 0.36 4.39 -21.95
N ASP A 103 -0.01 4.76 -20.72
CA ASP A 103 -1.41 4.93 -20.34
C ASP A 103 -1.97 6.20 -21.02
N PRO A 104 -3.22 6.19 -21.51
CA PRO A 104 -3.80 7.34 -22.24
C PRO A 104 -4.00 8.59 -21.37
N LYS A 105 -4.01 8.48 -20.03
CA LYS A 105 -4.22 9.59 -19.11
C LYS A 105 -2.91 10.07 -18.47
N ILE A 106 -2.11 9.13 -17.99
CA ILE A 106 -0.91 9.44 -17.18
C ILE A 106 0.41 9.11 -17.89
N GLY A 107 0.32 8.65 -19.15
CA GLY A 107 1.51 8.39 -20.00
C GLY A 107 2.35 7.24 -19.49
N TRP A 108 3.65 7.48 -19.28
CA TRP A 108 4.63 6.46 -18.91
C TRP A 108 4.80 6.28 -17.39
N VAL A 109 3.89 6.78 -16.58
CA VAL A 109 4.02 6.63 -15.13
C VAL A 109 3.91 5.17 -14.71
N PHE A 110 4.99 4.66 -14.14
CA PHE A 110 5.01 3.38 -13.44
C PHE A 110 6.00 3.39 -12.27
N LEU A 111 5.82 2.49 -11.34
CA LEU A 111 6.67 2.29 -10.17
C LEU A 111 6.84 0.79 -9.89
N ASP A 112 8.06 0.36 -9.67
CA ASP A 112 8.43 -0.98 -9.25
C ASP A 112 9.22 -0.97 -7.93
N GLN A 113 9.82 -2.11 -7.56
CA GLN A 113 10.60 -2.24 -6.33
C GLN A 113 11.93 -1.48 -6.35
N THR A 114 12.42 -1.13 -7.53
CA THR A 114 13.76 -0.56 -7.73
C THR A 114 13.70 0.89 -8.21
N GLY A 115 12.56 1.34 -8.70
CA GLY A 115 12.41 2.68 -9.23
C GLY A 115 11.12 2.87 -10.00
N GLY A 116 11.20 3.54 -11.15
CA GLY A 116 10.05 3.78 -12.00
C GLY A 116 10.30 4.89 -13.02
N HIS A 117 9.25 5.23 -13.72
CA HIS A 117 9.24 6.31 -14.70
C HIS A 117 8.22 7.37 -14.28
N PRO A 118 8.58 8.64 -14.15
CA PRO A 118 7.62 9.73 -13.91
C PRO A 118 6.83 10.02 -15.18
N GLY A 119 5.73 10.75 -15.04
CA GLY A 119 5.07 11.37 -16.17
C GLY A 119 5.91 12.45 -16.86
N ASN A 120 5.38 12.98 -17.96
CA ASN A 120 6.07 13.99 -18.76
C ASN A 120 5.90 15.42 -18.23
N ASP A 121 5.10 15.60 -17.19
CA ASP A 121 4.75 16.90 -16.62
C ASP A 121 4.71 16.85 -15.08
N LEU A 122 4.41 17.99 -14.48
CA LEU A 122 4.34 18.13 -13.03
C LEU A 122 3.02 17.66 -12.42
N ASP A 123 2.01 17.36 -13.23
CA ASP A 123 0.73 16.82 -12.78
C ASP A 123 0.76 15.29 -12.67
N HIS A 124 1.82 14.67 -13.20
CA HIS A 124 2.00 13.22 -13.20
C HIS A 124 3.38 12.81 -12.65
N VAL A 125 3.79 13.40 -11.54
CA VAL A 125 5.04 12.97 -10.87
C VAL A 125 4.83 11.61 -10.22
N ALA A 126 5.77 10.68 -10.39
CA ALA A 126 5.73 9.39 -9.72
C ALA A 126 6.04 9.56 -8.22
N VAL A 127 5.24 8.95 -7.37
CA VAL A 127 5.33 9.10 -5.91
C VAL A 127 5.29 7.75 -5.23
N ILE A 128 6.29 7.48 -4.41
CA ILE A 128 6.27 6.42 -3.42
C ILE A 128 5.97 7.10 -2.08
N ARG A 129 4.82 6.78 -1.50
CA ARG A 129 4.35 7.38 -0.25
C ARG A 129 4.35 6.33 0.87
N TRP A 130 4.85 6.73 2.01
CA TRP A 130 4.74 5.97 3.23
C TRP A 130 3.94 6.78 4.26
N ARG A 131 2.98 6.15 4.92
CA ARG A 131 2.22 6.75 6.00
C ARG A 131 2.74 6.27 7.34
N ALA A 132 3.18 7.20 8.17
CA ALA A 132 3.55 6.90 9.54
C ALA A 132 2.29 6.47 10.32
N PRO A 133 2.36 5.38 11.10
CA PRO A 133 1.24 4.95 11.94
C PRO A 133 0.99 5.89 13.12
N GLU A 134 2.01 6.61 13.54
CA GLU A 134 2.01 7.56 14.65
C GLU A 134 3.13 8.60 14.45
N ASP A 135 3.24 9.57 15.32
CA ASP A 135 4.34 10.53 15.32
C ASP A 135 5.64 9.84 15.68
N ILE A 136 6.50 9.62 14.70
CA ILE A 136 7.77 8.91 14.86
C ILE A 136 8.91 9.63 14.16
N THR A 137 10.13 9.35 14.60
CA THR A 137 11.35 9.74 13.88
C THR A 137 11.77 8.62 12.97
N VAL A 138 12.00 8.92 11.68
CA VAL A 138 12.44 7.97 10.69
C VAL A 138 13.82 8.32 10.14
N SER A 139 14.58 7.30 9.75
CA SER A 139 15.80 7.45 8.96
C SER A 139 15.54 6.96 7.55
N LEU A 140 15.86 7.79 6.56
CA LEU A 140 15.73 7.44 5.15
C LEU A 140 17.12 7.24 4.55
N THR A 141 17.35 6.07 3.99
CA THR A 141 18.56 5.75 3.24
C THR A 141 18.18 5.21 1.87
N GLY A 142 18.82 5.73 0.83
CA GLY A 142 18.56 5.30 -0.54
C GLY A 142 19.57 5.87 -1.52
N THR A 143 19.50 5.39 -2.76
CA THR A 143 20.30 5.89 -3.87
C THR A 143 19.39 6.23 -5.01
N LEU A 144 19.46 7.45 -5.51
CA LEU A 144 18.78 7.88 -6.72
C LEU A 144 19.77 7.76 -7.89
N LYS A 145 19.36 7.07 -8.96
CA LYS A 145 20.15 6.89 -10.18
C LYS A 145 19.30 7.21 -11.41
N HIS A 146 19.94 7.71 -12.43
CA HIS A 146 19.40 7.79 -13.79
C HIS A 146 20.31 6.97 -14.69
N GLU A 147 19.87 5.80 -15.11
CA GLU A 147 20.73 4.80 -15.75
C GLU A 147 20.77 4.92 -17.28
N LEU A 148 19.86 5.70 -17.86
CA LEU A 148 19.75 5.83 -19.30
C LEU A 148 20.27 7.19 -19.77
N PRO A 149 21.05 7.25 -20.87
CA PRO A 149 21.53 8.51 -21.41
C PRO A 149 20.44 9.30 -22.16
N GLN A 150 19.28 8.69 -22.40
CA GLN A 150 18.16 9.32 -23.10
C GLN A 150 17.33 10.20 -22.16
N GLY A 151 16.68 11.20 -22.73
CA GLY A 151 15.80 12.12 -21.98
C GLY A 151 16.54 13.34 -21.43
N ASN A 152 15.91 14.02 -20.52
CA ASN A 152 16.41 15.24 -19.87
C ASN A 152 16.76 15.03 -18.38
N GLY A 153 16.97 13.77 -18.00
CA GLY A 153 17.27 13.39 -16.62
C GLY A 153 16.05 13.31 -15.72
N ILE A 154 16.31 13.10 -14.43
CA ILE A 154 15.29 12.99 -13.39
C ILE A 154 15.52 14.01 -12.28
N ARG A 155 14.45 14.34 -11.57
CA ARG A 155 14.49 15.19 -10.39
C ARG A 155 13.84 14.50 -9.21
N GLY A 156 14.67 14.08 -8.24
CA GLY A 156 14.20 13.46 -7.01
C GLY A 156 13.95 14.47 -5.90
N ARG A 157 12.98 14.18 -5.04
CA ARG A 157 12.62 15.00 -3.87
C ARG A 157 12.15 14.09 -2.75
N VAL A 158 12.39 14.50 -1.52
CA VAL A 158 11.72 13.92 -0.35
C VAL A 158 10.80 14.98 0.24
N LEU A 159 9.56 14.59 0.49
CA LEU A 159 8.55 15.43 1.09
C LEU A 159 8.12 14.83 2.44
N VAL A 160 7.83 15.70 3.38
CA VAL A 160 7.22 15.35 4.67
C VAL A 160 5.92 16.13 4.78
N ASN A 161 4.82 15.45 5.04
CA ASN A 161 3.48 16.05 5.10
C ASN A 161 3.16 16.89 3.84
N ASN A 162 3.47 16.32 2.67
CA ASN A 162 3.30 16.92 1.34
C ASN A 162 4.16 18.17 1.05
N GLN A 163 5.04 18.56 1.96
CA GLN A 163 5.92 19.71 1.82
C GLN A 163 7.36 19.25 1.51
N LEU A 164 8.06 19.95 0.61
CA LEU A 164 9.45 19.65 0.31
C LEU A 164 10.33 19.73 1.57
N ALA A 165 10.97 18.63 1.91
CA ALA A 165 11.92 18.55 3.01
C ALA A 165 13.37 18.50 2.51
N ILE A 166 13.67 17.69 1.49
CA ILE A 166 15.03 17.50 0.95
C ILE A 166 15.00 17.47 -0.58
N GLY A 167 16.00 18.05 -1.20
CA GLY A 167 16.15 18.16 -2.66
C GLY A 167 15.74 19.54 -3.19
N PRO A 168 15.51 19.69 -4.52
CA PRO A 168 15.59 18.62 -5.52
C PRO A 168 17.04 18.20 -5.83
N TRP A 169 17.21 16.91 -6.12
CA TRP A 169 18.40 16.41 -6.80
C TRP A 169 18.10 16.29 -8.29
N THR A 170 18.99 16.80 -9.12
CA THR A 170 18.89 16.63 -10.57
C THR A 170 20.00 15.72 -11.03
N LEU A 171 19.62 14.65 -11.72
CA LEU A 171 20.51 13.65 -12.25
C LEU A 171 20.26 13.50 -13.75
N HIS A 172 21.35 13.57 -14.48
CA HIS A 172 21.42 13.31 -15.91
C HIS A 172 22.75 12.63 -16.18
N GLN A 173 22.72 11.53 -16.90
CA GLN A 173 23.96 10.88 -17.36
C GLN A 173 24.54 11.60 -18.56
#